data_a25569937136284dd3cb8087d398ff64
#
_entry.id   a25569937136284dd3cb8087d398ff64
#
_cell.length_a   1.000
_cell.length_b   1.000
_cell.length_c   1.000
_cell.angle_alpha   90.00
_cell.angle_beta   90.00
_cell.angle_gamma   90.00
#
_symmetry.space_group_name_H-M   'P 1'
#
loop_
_entity.id
_entity.type
_entity.pdbx_description
1 polymer ?
#
loop_
_entity_poly.entity_id
_entity_poly.type
_entity_poly.pdbx_seq_one_letter_code
_entity_poly.pdbx_strand_id
1 'polypeptide(L)' 'MSRKPCYGYKVCYREQGKKRYVRYFLTYTHKQAVYAMNSYIRYPPRERETNKKLNNPSWKIIPVTRKEVDDGIWRECPF' A
#
# COMPACT_ATOMS: atom_id res chain seq x y z
N MET A 1 3.74 21.91 -18.80
CA MET A 1 4.18 21.12 -17.62
C MET A 1 3.97 19.64 -17.87
N SER A 2 5.04 18.90 -17.93
CA SER A 2 4.92 17.46 -18.07
C SER A 2 4.49 16.86 -16.73
N ARG A 3 3.34 16.23 -16.70
CA ARG A 3 2.93 15.45 -15.54
C ARG A 3 3.71 14.14 -15.56
N LYS A 4 4.28 13.78 -14.42
CA LYS A 4 4.85 12.44 -14.29
C LYS A 4 3.73 11.41 -14.47
N PRO A 5 3.95 10.36 -15.27
CA PRO A 5 2.95 9.32 -15.40
C PRO A 5 2.67 8.68 -14.06
N CYS A 6 1.39 8.44 -13.80
CA CYS A 6 0.96 7.78 -12.57
C CYS A 6 0.79 6.29 -12.85
N TYR A 7 1.57 5.47 -12.17
CA TYR A 7 1.54 4.02 -12.32
C TYR A 7 0.68 3.34 -11.26
N GLY A 8 0.02 4.12 -10.43
CA GLY A 8 -0.78 3.63 -9.34
C GLY A 8 -0.21 4.02 -7.98
N TYR A 9 -0.81 3.49 -6.93
CA TYR A 9 -0.44 3.82 -5.55
C TYR A 9 -0.39 2.57 -4.70
N LYS A 10 0.56 2.57 -3.76
CA LYS A 10 0.69 1.50 -2.76
C LYS A 10 0.14 2.01 -1.44
N VAL A 11 -0.77 1.26 -0.83
CA VAL A 11 -1.17 1.50 0.55
C VAL A 11 -0.28 0.63 1.43
N CYS A 12 0.57 1.27 2.22
CA CYS A 12 1.59 0.59 3.01
C CYS A 12 1.36 0.83 4.49
N TYR A 13 1.85 -0.09 5.31
CA TYR A 13 1.80 0.06 6.75
C TYR A 13 3.17 -0.21 7.37
N ARG A 14 3.36 0.34 8.56
CA ARG A 14 4.54 0.08 9.38
C ARG A 14 4.07 -0.16 10.80
N GLU A 15 4.39 -1.32 11.34
CA GLU A 15 4.09 -1.61 12.73
C GLU A 15 5.01 -0.85 13.67
N GLN A 16 4.55 -0.60 14.89
CA GLN A 16 5.35 0.06 15.92
C GLN A 16 6.62 -0.75 16.17
N GLY A 17 7.77 -0.07 16.17
CA GLY A 17 9.07 -0.71 16.35
C GLY A 17 9.71 -1.22 15.07
N LYS A 18 9.00 -1.22 13.97
CA LYS A 18 9.55 -1.60 12.66
C LYS A 18 10.05 -0.37 11.92
N LYS A 19 11.11 -0.53 11.11
CA LYS A 19 11.71 0.58 10.36
C LYS A 19 11.18 0.72 8.94
N ARG A 20 10.61 -0.34 8.38
CA ARG A 20 10.20 -0.37 6.97
C ARG A 20 8.69 -0.44 6.82
N TYR A 21 8.18 0.24 5.79
CA TYR A 21 6.80 0.10 5.37
C TYR A 21 6.63 -1.17 4.53
N VAL A 22 5.52 -1.86 4.74
CA VAL A 22 5.16 -3.06 4.00
C VAL A 22 3.97 -2.75 3.12
N ARG A 23 4.06 -3.12 1.85
CA ARG A 23 2.94 -2.97 0.93
C ARG A 23 1.81 -3.91 1.32
N TYR A 24 0.61 -3.34 1.45
CA TYR A 24 -0.58 -4.12 1.75
C TYR A 24 -1.53 -4.20 0.57
N PHE A 25 -1.74 -3.09 -0.15
CA PHE A 25 -2.74 -3.00 -1.20
C PHE A 25 -2.25 -2.10 -2.33
N LEU A 26 -2.69 -2.40 -3.56
CA LEU A 26 -2.38 -1.61 -4.74
C LEU A 26 -3.67 -1.00 -5.30
N THR A 27 -3.60 0.26 -5.72
CA THR A 27 -4.71 0.94 -6.36
C THR A 27 -4.24 1.68 -7.61
N TYR A 28 -5.16 1.97 -8.52
CA TYR A 28 -4.84 2.74 -9.72
C TYR A 28 -4.91 4.24 -9.50
N THR A 29 -5.73 4.71 -8.57
CA THR A 29 -5.93 6.14 -8.33
C THR A 29 -5.63 6.50 -6.87
N HIS A 30 -5.25 7.76 -6.66
CA HIS A 30 -5.02 8.28 -5.31
C HIS A 30 -6.29 8.22 -4.46
N LYS A 31 -7.43 8.53 -5.06
CA LYS A 31 -8.72 8.49 -4.38
C LYS A 31 -9.01 7.09 -3.83
N GLN A 32 -8.76 6.05 -4.63
CA GLN A 32 -8.92 4.66 -4.18
C GLN A 32 -7.97 4.32 -3.04
N ALA A 33 -6.73 4.81 -3.13
CA ALA A 33 -5.74 4.58 -2.08
C ALA A 33 -6.15 5.24 -0.77
N VAL A 34 -6.63 6.48 -0.81
CA VAL A 34 -7.13 7.20 0.37
C VAL A 34 -8.31 6.46 0.99
N TYR A 35 -9.26 6.02 0.16
CA TYR A 35 -10.42 5.26 0.64
C TYR A 35 -10.00 3.98 1.35
N ALA A 36 -9.10 3.21 0.72
CA ALA A 36 -8.61 1.97 1.31
C ALA A 36 -7.85 2.22 2.61
N MET A 37 -6.98 3.23 2.63
CA MET A 37 -6.21 3.58 3.82
C MET A 37 -7.12 3.97 4.97
N ASN A 38 -8.13 4.81 4.72
CA ASN A 38 -9.08 5.22 5.77
C ASN A 38 -9.86 4.02 6.31
N SER A 39 -10.22 3.10 5.45
CA SER A 39 -10.88 1.86 5.85
C SER A 39 -9.99 1.04 6.79
N TYR A 40 -8.70 0.92 6.46
CA TYR A 40 -7.74 0.18 7.29
C TYR A 40 -7.41 0.88 8.60
N ILE A 41 -7.47 2.21 8.65
CA ILE A 41 -7.31 2.96 9.89
C ILE A 41 -8.50 2.69 10.82
N ARG A 42 -9.71 2.68 10.26
CA ARG A 42 -10.93 2.43 11.03
C ARG A 42 -11.06 0.96 11.46
N TYR A 43 -10.73 0.04 10.57
CA TYR A 43 -10.83 -1.41 10.78
C TYR A 43 -9.51 -2.05 10.40
N PRO A 44 -8.49 -2.04 11.30
CA PRO A 44 -7.16 -2.56 10.98
C PRO A 44 -7.21 -4.02 10.53
N PRO A 45 -6.67 -4.34 9.36
CA PRO A 45 -6.61 -5.72 8.89
C PRO A 45 -5.53 -6.51 9.63
N ARG A 46 -5.55 -7.83 9.42
CA ARG A 46 -4.50 -8.70 9.94
C ARG A 46 -3.41 -8.88 8.89
N GLU A 47 -2.23 -9.27 9.33
CA GLU A 47 -1.15 -9.62 8.41
C GLU A 47 -1.57 -10.82 7.54
N ARG A 48 -1.27 -10.75 6.24
CA ARG A 48 -1.74 -11.76 5.28
C ARG A 48 -1.11 -13.13 5.47
N GLU A 49 0.19 -13.18 5.77
CA GLU A 49 0.91 -14.45 5.88
C GLU A 49 0.64 -15.17 7.19
N THR A 50 0.68 -14.44 8.30
CA THR A 50 0.58 -15.02 9.64
C THR A 50 -0.79 -14.87 10.25
N ASN A 51 -1.67 -14.05 9.65
CA ASN A 51 -3.00 -13.71 10.17
C ASN A 51 -2.96 -13.13 11.59
N LYS A 52 -1.83 -12.54 11.97
CA LYS A 52 -1.67 -11.90 13.27
C LYS A 52 -2.16 -10.46 13.22
N LYS A 53 -2.68 -9.99 14.35
CA LYS A 53 -3.10 -8.60 14.50
C LYS A 53 -1.88 -7.68 14.39
N LEU A 54 -2.01 -6.62 13.59
CA LEU A 54 -0.96 -5.63 13.44
C LEU A 54 -0.80 -4.80 14.72
N ASN A 55 0.45 -4.51 15.09
CA ASN A 55 0.78 -3.76 16.29
C ASN A 55 0.87 -2.26 15.99
N ASN A 56 -0.17 -1.51 16.32
CA ASN A 56 -0.27 -0.06 16.09
C ASN A 56 0.26 0.36 14.72
N PRO A 57 -0.33 -0.15 13.64
CA PRO A 57 0.18 0.14 12.29
C PRO A 57 -0.01 1.60 11.92
N SER A 58 1.03 2.18 11.31
CA SER A 58 0.97 3.50 10.69
C SER A 58 0.79 3.31 9.19
N TRP A 59 -0.21 3.94 8.61
CA TRP A 59 -0.54 3.78 7.20
C TRP A 59 -0.03 4.95 6.37
N LYS A 60 0.42 4.64 5.16
CA LYS A 60 0.96 5.64 4.24
C LYS A 60 0.65 5.24 2.80
N ILE A 61 0.42 6.24 1.96
CA ILE A 61 0.25 6.05 0.52
C ILE A 61 1.57 6.42 -0.16
N ILE A 62 2.09 5.48 -0.95
CA ILE A 62 3.35 5.66 -1.67
C ILE A 62 3.08 5.46 -3.16
N PRO A 63 3.45 6.42 -4.04
CA PRO A 63 3.25 6.24 -5.47
C PRO A 63 4.07 5.06 -6.00
N VAL A 64 3.48 4.32 -6.93
CA VAL A 64 4.18 3.25 -7.65
C VAL A 64 5.13 3.88 -8.67
N THR A 65 6.36 3.41 -8.72
CA THR A 65 7.36 3.90 -9.67
C THR A 65 7.32 3.05 -10.95
N ARG A 66 7.88 3.62 -12.04
CA ARG A 66 8.02 2.87 -13.29
C ARG A 66 8.87 1.61 -13.09
N LYS A 67 9.92 1.70 -12.30
CA LYS A 67 10.77 0.55 -12.00
C LYS A 67 9.97 -0.59 -11.38
N GLU A 68 9.08 -0.27 -10.45
CA GLU A 68 8.22 -1.26 -9.80
C GLU A 68 7.26 -1.90 -10.82
N VAL A 69 6.74 -1.12 -11.76
CA VAL A 69 5.90 -1.65 -12.85
C VAL A 69 6.70 -2.60 -13.74
N ASP A 70 7.92 -2.19 -14.11
CA ASP A 70 8.83 -3.01 -14.93
C ASP A 70 9.21 -4.30 -14.20
N ASP A 71 9.33 -4.26 -12.88
CA ASP A 71 9.62 -5.43 -12.05
C ASP A 71 8.38 -6.33 -11.84
N GLY A 72 7.23 -5.92 -12.36
CA GLY A 72 6.03 -6.75 -12.33
C GLY A 72 5.17 -6.60 -11.08
N ILE A 73 5.18 -5.44 -10.42
CA ILE A 73 4.40 -5.23 -9.19
C ILE A 73 2.92 -5.56 -9.37
N TRP A 74 2.34 -5.29 -10.55
CA TRP A 74 0.93 -5.55 -10.82
C TRP A 74 0.63 -7.03 -11.03
N ARG A 75 1.63 -7.84 -11.36
CA ARG A 75 1.48 -9.29 -11.52
C ARG A 75 1.30 -10.00 -10.19
N GLU A 76 1.85 -9.42 -9.12
CA GLU A 76 1.76 -9.96 -7.78
C GLU A 76 0.49 -9.53 -7.07
N CYS A 77 -0.30 -8.67 -7.70
CA CYS A 77 -1.52 -8.14 -7.14
C CYS A 77 -2.60 -9.25 -7.12
N PRO A 78 -3.21 -9.55 -5.96
CA PRO A 78 -4.17 -10.65 -5.85
C PRO A 78 -5.57 -10.33 -6.39
N PHE A 79 -5.77 -9.14 -6.91
CA PHE A 79 -7.08 -8.70 -7.43
C PHE A 79 -7.05 -8.30 -8.88
#